data_b065d26d3d43c9f79d8a5a637325995b
#
_entry.id   b065d26d3d43c9f79d8a5a637325995b
#
_cell.length_a   1.000
_cell.length_b   1.000
_cell.length_c   1.000
_cell.angle_alpha   90.00
_cell.angle_beta   90.00
_cell.angle_gamma   90.00
#
_symmetry.space_group_name_H-M   'P 1'
#
loop_
_entity.id
_entity.type
_entity.pdbx_description
1 polymer ?
#
loop_
_entity_poly.entity_id
_entity_poly.type
_entity_poly.pdbx_seq_one_letter_code
_entity_poly.pdbx_strand_id
1 'polypeptide(L)'
;MLKKNEHWLVQLNPDVMPKLRVNSFYANMIKRADQSDDNQYLRNQMLEAKNFIKSIDERHKTLLKVATCIVEHQRAFFEQGPEAMRPLVLRDIAEEVELHESTVSRVTTNKYMLTPRGLFELKYFFSSHVGTSTGGEASSTAIRAKIKKMIAEENTRKPLSDNAIAVMLNAEGIDVARRTVAKYRESLHIPSSSERKVLI
;
A
#
# COMPACT_ATOMS: atom_id res chain seq x y z
N MET A 1 -11.86 3.14 -3.64
CA MET A 1 -11.56 2.19 -4.74
C MET A 1 -12.84 1.46 -5.13
N LEU A 2 -13.14 1.35 -6.42
CA LEU A 2 -14.36 0.73 -6.96
C LEU A 2 -13.98 -0.23 -8.09
N LYS A 3 -14.72 -1.36 -8.26
CA LYS A 3 -14.55 -2.24 -9.42
C LYS A 3 -15.56 -1.84 -10.49
N LYS A 4 -15.09 -1.50 -11.69
CA LYS A 4 -15.93 -1.15 -12.85
C LYS A 4 -15.42 -1.90 -14.07
N ASN A 5 -16.30 -2.69 -14.73
CA ASN A 5 -15.96 -3.49 -15.93
C ASN A 5 -14.65 -4.29 -15.76
N GLU A 6 -14.55 -5.06 -14.66
CA GLU A 6 -13.38 -5.89 -14.30
C GLU A 6 -12.08 -5.12 -13.97
N HIS A 7 -12.06 -3.81 -14.09
CA HIS A 7 -10.93 -2.97 -13.70
C HIS A 7 -11.16 -2.30 -12.34
N TRP A 8 -10.10 -2.20 -11.57
CA TRP A 8 -10.12 -1.48 -10.31
C TRP A 8 -9.87 0.01 -10.55
N LEU A 9 -10.83 0.85 -10.18
CA LEU A 9 -10.73 2.30 -10.28
C LEU A 9 -10.33 2.88 -8.93
N VAL A 10 -9.20 3.57 -8.89
CA VAL A 10 -8.71 4.33 -7.74
C VAL A 10 -9.14 5.78 -7.89
N GLN A 11 -9.72 6.35 -6.84
CA GLN A 11 -10.14 7.75 -6.81
C GLN A 11 -9.70 8.38 -5.49
N LEU A 12 -9.33 9.65 -5.55
CA LEU A 12 -9.11 10.44 -4.35
C LEU A 12 -10.45 10.78 -3.71
N ASN A 13 -10.48 10.81 -2.36
CA ASN A 13 -11.68 11.26 -1.67
C ASN A 13 -11.83 12.79 -1.79
N PRO A 14 -12.87 13.30 -2.47
CA PRO A 14 -13.05 14.73 -2.66
C PRO A 14 -13.34 15.48 -1.35
N ASP A 15 -13.88 14.79 -0.33
CA ASP A 15 -14.29 15.41 0.93
C ASP A 15 -13.10 15.84 1.80
N VAL A 16 -11.94 15.16 1.63
CA VAL A 16 -10.71 15.48 2.37
C VAL A 16 -9.75 16.37 1.60
N MET A 17 -10.10 16.74 0.37
CA MET A 17 -9.25 17.57 -0.47
C MET A 17 -9.60 19.06 -0.33
N PRO A 18 -8.63 19.93 -0.01
CA PRO A 18 -8.88 21.35 0.05
C PRO A 18 -9.20 21.89 -1.35
N LYS A 19 -10.35 22.56 -1.48
CA LYS A 19 -10.72 23.28 -2.71
C LYS A 19 -10.14 24.69 -2.65
N LEU A 20 -8.92 24.85 -3.12
CA LEU A 20 -8.21 26.12 -3.11
C LEU A 20 -8.37 26.85 -4.44
N ARG A 21 -8.56 28.16 -4.36
CA ARG A 21 -8.58 29.07 -5.52
C ARG A 21 -7.96 30.40 -5.15
N VAL A 22 -7.37 31.07 -6.12
CA VAL A 22 -6.92 32.44 -5.95
C VAL A 22 -8.15 33.32 -5.84
N ASN A 23 -8.16 34.24 -4.86
CA ASN A 23 -9.26 35.19 -4.71
C ASN A 23 -9.26 36.19 -5.89
N SER A 24 -10.37 36.21 -6.65
CA SER A 24 -10.52 37.05 -7.84
C SER A 24 -10.47 38.54 -7.54
N PHE A 25 -10.88 38.96 -6.35
CA PHE A 25 -10.80 40.34 -5.94
C PHE A 25 -9.37 40.88 -5.96
N TYR A 26 -8.44 40.18 -5.28
CA TYR A 26 -7.03 40.54 -5.28
C TYR A 26 -6.37 40.35 -6.65
N ALA A 27 -6.75 39.30 -7.37
CA ALA A 27 -6.24 39.09 -8.72
C ALA A 27 -6.55 40.24 -9.68
N ASN A 28 -7.73 40.83 -9.54
CA ASN A 28 -8.19 41.96 -10.38
C ASN A 28 -7.57 43.31 -9.98
N MET A 29 -7.02 43.44 -8.77
CA MET A 29 -6.29 44.64 -8.34
C MET A 29 -4.94 44.79 -9.04
N ILE A 30 -4.38 43.70 -9.57
CA ILE A 30 -3.07 43.71 -10.22
C ILE A 30 -3.16 44.34 -11.60
N LYS A 31 -2.55 45.52 -11.74
CA LYS A 31 -2.48 46.25 -13.02
C LYS A 31 -1.20 45.87 -13.77
N ARG A 32 -1.33 45.51 -15.07
CA ARG A 32 -0.20 45.07 -15.87
C ARG A 32 0.88 46.13 -16.09
N ALA A 33 0.48 47.39 -16.22
CA ALA A 33 1.37 48.50 -16.52
C ALA A 33 1.89 49.24 -15.29
N ASP A 34 1.39 48.88 -14.07
CA ASP A 34 1.80 49.54 -12.84
C ASP A 34 3.01 48.83 -12.23
N GLN A 35 4.09 49.56 -12.03
CA GLN A 35 5.35 49.08 -11.44
C GLN A 35 5.55 49.55 -9.98
N SER A 36 4.49 50.05 -9.34
CA SER A 36 4.54 50.41 -7.92
C SER A 36 4.92 49.20 -7.04
N ASP A 37 5.53 49.47 -5.91
CA ASP A 37 5.93 48.46 -4.94
C ASP A 37 4.75 47.59 -4.48
N ASP A 38 3.58 48.21 -4.28
CA ASP A 38 2.34 47.54 -3.90
C ASP A 38 1.86 46.58 -4.99
N ASN A 39 1.91 46.99 -6.24
CA ASN A 39 1.51 46.12 -7.35
C ASN A 39 2.50 44.98 -7.57
N GLN A 40 3.79 45.23 -7.36
CA GLN A 40 4.82 44.20 -7.43
C GLN A 40 4.65 43.19 -6.29
N TYR A 41 4.36 43.64 -5.07
CA TYR A 41 4.04 42.77 -3.93
C TYR A 41 2.83 41.89 -4.24
N LEU A 42 1.73 42.43 -4.72
CA LEU A 42 0.53 41.68 -5.08
C LEU A 42 0.81 40.61 -6.16
N ARG A 43 1.63 40.92 -7.15
CA ARG A 43 2.05 39.96 -8.17
C ARG A 43 2.83 38.79 -7.59
N ASN A 44 3.76 39.09 -6.70
CA ASN A 44 4.57 38.03 -6.03
C ASN A 44 3.68 37.13 -5.19
N GLN A 45 2.79 37.68 -4.38
CA GLN A 45 1.83 36.92 -3.58
C GLN A 45 0.89 36.08 -4.43
N MET A 46 0.44 36.60 -5.56
CA MET A 46 -0.37 35.82 -6.50
C MET A 46 0.43 34.66 -7.11
N LEU A 47 1.68 34.86 -7.47
CA LEU A 47 2.55 33.82 -8.01
C LEU A 47 2.78 32.71 -6.98
N GLU A 48 3.07 33.07 -5.74
CA GLU A 48 3.23 32.12 -4.63
C GLU A 48 1.94 31.30 -4.41
N ALA A 49 0.78 31.97 -4.38
CA ALA A 49 -0.51 31.29 -4.22
C ALA A 49 -0.78 30.30 -5.37
N LYS A 50 -0.50 30.67 -6.62
CA LYS A 50 -0.63 29.78 -7.78
C LYS A 50 0.33 28.61 -7.71
N ASN A 51 1.57 28.84 -7.33
CA ASN A 51 2.58 27.78 -7.17
C ASN A 51 2.18 26.81 -6.05
N PHE A 52 1.63 27.33 -4.95
CA PHE A 52 1.12 26.50 -3.85
C PHE A 52 -0.02 25.59 -4.29
N ILE A 53 -1.03 26.14 -4.99
CA ILE A 53 -2.15 25.36 -5.55
C ILE A 53 -1.61 24.27 -6.49
N LYS A 54 -0.71 24.64 -7.41
CA LYS A 54 -0.10 23.71 -8.35
C LYS A 54 0.64 22.59 -7.63
N SER A 55 1.39 22.88 -6.57
CA SER A 55 2.13 21.88 -5.81
C SER A 55 1.20 20.86 -5.12
N ILE A 56 0.03 21.30 -4.66
CA ILE A 56 -0.99 20.42 -4.10
C ILE A 56 -1.56 19.50 -5.18
N ASP A 57 -1.90 20.05 -6.35
CA ASP A 57 -2.43 19.26 -7.46
C ASP A 57 -1.43 18.22 -7.96
N GLU A 58 -0.16 18.58 -8.07
CA GLU A 58 0.92 17.65 -8.44
C GLU A 58 1.10 16.53 -7.42
N ARG A 59 1.00 16.87 -6.12
CA ARG A 59 1.03 15.86 -5.04
C ARG A 59 -0.14 14.89 -5.14
N HIS A 60 -1.34 15.38 -5.45
CA HIS A 60 -2.53 14.55 -5.63
C HIS A 60 -2.41 13.64 -6.86
N LYS A 61 -1.90 14.15 -7.97
CA LYS A 61 -1.63 13.35 -9.19
C LYS A 61 -0.61 12.26 -8.91
N THR A 62 0.46 12.58 -8.20
CA THR A 62 1.50 11.62 -7.81
C THR A 62 0.93 10.52 -6.92
N LEU A 63 0.15 10.88 -5.90
CA LEU A 63 -0.50 9.91 -5.02
C LEU A 63 -1.43 8.97 -5.82
N LEU A 64 -2.24 9.52 -6.73
CA LEU A 64 -3.14 8.73 -7.55
C LEU A 64 -2.37 7.78 -8.49
N LYS A 65 -1.30 8.26 -9.14
CA LYS A 65 -0.45 7.46 -10.03
C LYS A 65 0.16 6.27 -9.28
N VAL A 66 0.75 6.52 -8.11
CA VAL A 66 1.35 5.48 -7.26
C VAL A 66 0.29 4.49 -6.75
N ALA A 67 -0.84 4.98 -6.25
CA ALA A 67 -1.90 4.11 -5.74
C ALA A 67 -2.52 3.23 -6.83
N THR A 68 -2.69 3.75 -8.05
CA THR A 68 -3.20 2.98 -9.21
C THR A 68 -2.21 1.88 -9.59
N CYS A 69 -0.92 2.18 -9.68
CA CYS A 69 0.13 1.20 -9.98
C CYS A 69 0.16 0.08 -8.92
N ILE A 70 0.10 0.41 -7.62
CA ILE A 70 0.01 -0.59 -6.54
C ILE A 70 -1.21 -1.51 -6.73
N VAL A 71 -2.37 -0.94 -7.06
CA VAL A 71 -3.62 -1.71 -7.26
C VAL A 71 -3.50 -2.64 -8.45
N GLU A 72 -2.87 -2.23 -9.53
CA GLU A 72 -2.65 -3.06 -10.71
C GLU A 72 -1.75 -4.25 -10.41
N HIS A 73 -0.67 -4.06 -9.67
CA HIS A 73 0.20 -5.15 -9.21
C HIS A 73 -0.50 -6.10 -8.25
N GLN A 74 -1.38 -5.60 -7.39
CA GLN A 74 -2.04 -6.34 -6.32
C GLN A 74 -3.47 -6.79 -6.66
N ARG A 75 -3.84 -6.91 -7.94
CA ARG A 75 -5.19 -7.38 -8.36
C ARG A 75 -5.61 -8.67 -7.68
N ALA A 76 -4.71 -9.65 -7.62
CA ALA A 76 -4.98 -10.94 -7.00
C ALA A 76 -5.33 -10.81 -5.50
N PHE A 77 -4.68 -9.90 -4.78
CA PHE A 77 -5.03 -9.60 -3.39
C PHE A 77 -6.47 -9.10 -3.26
N PHE A 78 -6.90 -8.19 -4.12
CA PHE A 78 -8.27 -7.64 -4.04
C PHE A 78 -9.35 -8.66 -4.42
N GLU A 79 -9.03 -9.62 -5.27
CA GLU A 79 -9.96 -10.66 -5.71
C GLU A 79 -9.97 -11.86 -4.77
N GLN A 80 -8.82 -12.41 -4.42
CA GLN A 80 -8.68 -13.67 -3.70
C GLN A 80 -8.33 -13.49 -2.22
N GLY A 81 -7.77 -12.34 -1.82
CA GLY A 81 -7.43 -12.04 -0.44
C GLY A 81 -5.93 -12.02 -0.15
N PRO A 82 -5.56 -11.93 1.14
CA PRO A 82 -4.17 -11.75 1.58
C PRO A 82 -3.22 -12.89 1.13
N GLU A 83 -3.75 -14.09 0.95
CA GLU A 83 -2.98 -15.27 0.51
C GLU A 83 -2.46 -15.11 -0.93
N ALA A 84 -3.15 -14.31 -1.75
CA ALA A 84 -2.78 -14.04 -3.14
C ALA A 84 -1.98 -12.74 -3.32
N MET A 85 -1.50 -12.15 -2.23
CA MET A 85 -0.67 -10.94 -2.30
C MET A 85 0.65 -11.25 -3.01
N ARG A 86 0.95 -10.47 -4.04
CA ARG A 86 2.23 -10.56 -4.76
C ARG A 86 3.32 -9.80 -4.01
N PRO A 87 4.57 -10.27 -4.04
CA PRO A 87 5.69 -9.46 -3.57
C PRO A 87 5.79 -8.19 -4.40
N LEU A 88 6.08 -7.09 -3.72
CA LEU A 88 6.20 -5.77 -4.34
C LEU A 88 7.16 -4.93 -3.51
N VAL A 89 8.16 -4.35 -4.14
CA VAL A 89 9.09 -3.45 -3.48
C VAL A 89 8.92 -2.02 -3.99
N LEU A 90 9.41 -1.06 -3.21
CA LEU A 90 9.31 0.37 -3.57
C LEU A 90 9.94 0.68 -4.91
N ARG A 91 11.03 -0.01 -5.23
CA ARG A 91 11.77 0.15 -6.48
C ARG A 91 10.93 -0.19 -7.70
N ASP A 92 10.15 -1.28 -7.67
CA ASP A 92 9.33 -1.71 -8.81
C ASP A 92 8.32 -0.61 -9.19
N ILE A 93 7.64 -0.07 -8.16
CA ILE A 93 6.71 1.05 -8.37
C ILE A 93 7.45 2.31 -8.82
N ALA A 94 8.61 2.61 -8.23
CA ALA A 94 9.38 3.81 -8.56
C ALA A 94 9.82 3.82 -10.04
N GLU A 95 10.29 2.69 -10.55
CA GLU A 95 10.67 2.51 -11.96
C GLU A 95 9.45 2.67 -12.89
N GLU A 96 8.31 2.05 -12.57
CA GLU A 96 7.11 2.12 -13.42
C GLU A 96 6.47 3.51 -13.45
N VAL A 97 6.45 4.21 -12.31
CA VAL A 97 5.89 5.56 -12.25
C VAL A 97 6.90 6.67 -12.56
N GLU A 98 8.15 6.32 -12.90
CA GLU A 98 9.25 7.25 -13.21
C GLU A 98 9.52 8.25 -12.06
N LEU A 99 9.56 7.74 -10.83
CA LEU A 99 9.82 8.51 -9.62
C LEU A 99 10.98 7.90 -8.83
N HIS A 100 11.56 8.67 -7.92
CA HIS A 100 12.54 8.14 -6.98
C HIS A 100 11.87 7.32 -5.87
N GLU A 101 12.50 6.24 -5.40
CA GLU A 101 11.97 5.38 -4.32
C GLU A 101 11.58 6.16 -3.06
N SER A 102 12.37 7.17 -2.69
CA SER A 102 12.07 8.01 -1.54
C SER A 102 10.77 8.81 -1.70
N THR A 103 10.42 9.18 -2.93
CA THR A 103 9.14 9.84 -3.25
C THR A 103 7.99 8.86 -3.06
N VAL A 104 8.11 7.64 -3.61
CA VAL A 104 7.11 6.58 -3.43
C VAL A 104 6.91 6.27 -1.95
N SER A 105 8.00 6.12 -1.19
CA SER A 105 7.95 5.88 0.25
C SER A 105 7.20 6.98 1.01
N ARG A 106 7.49 8.27 0.72
CA ARG A 106 6.81 9.41 1.37
C ARG A 106 5.34 9.51 0.99
N VAL A 107 5.02 9.24 -0.27
CA VAL A 107 3.64 9.31 -0.79
C VAL A 107 2.77 8.20 -0.21
N THR A 108 3.34 7.03 0.11
CA THR A 108 2.59 5.87 0.62
C THR A 108 2.49 5.81 2.15
N THR A 109 3.40 6.48 2.88
CA THR A 109 3.40 6.49 4.35
C THR A 109 2.21 7.30 4.89
N ASN A 110 1.49 6.72 5.85
CA ASN A 110 0.28 7.30 6.46
C ASN A 110 -0.79 7.71 5.42
N LYS A 111 -0.87 6.97 4.33
CA LYS A 111 -1.93 7.11 3.32
C LYS A 111 -2.73 5.83 3.25
N TYR A 112 -4.03 5.96 3.39
CA TYR A 112 -4.96 4.85 3.48
C TYR A 112 -5.86 4.78 2.26
N MET A 113 -6.17 3.57 1.83
CA MET A 113 -7.07 3.27 0.74
C MET A 113 -8.22 2.40 1.25
N LEU A 114 -9.45 2.88 1.07
CA LEU A 114 -10.64 2.08 1.32
C LEU A 114 -10.86 1.13 0.15
N THR A 115 -10.90 -0.16 0.46
CA THR A 115 -11.10 -1.24 -0.50
C THR A 115 -12.31 -2.08 -0.12
N PRO A 116 -12.83 -2.95 -0.99
CA PRO A 116 -13.91 -3.89 -0.62
C PRO A 116 -13.53 -4.87 0.50
N ARG A 117 -12.23 -5.06 0.74
CA ARG A 117 -11.71 -5.93 1.83
C ARG A 117 -11.37 -5.18 3.11
N GLY A 118 -11.59 -3.87 3.15
CA GLY A 118 -11.31 -3.02 4.30
C GLY A 118 -10.39 -1.85 3.99
N LEU A 119 -9.99 -1.16 5.04
CA LEU A 119 -9.10 -0.01 4.99
C LEU A 119 -7.64 -0.50 5.14
N PHE A 120 -6.80 -0.18 4.16
CA PHE A 120 -5.38 -0.52 4.17
C PHE A 120 -4.51 0.71 3.99
N GLU A 121 -3.40 0.78 4.70
CA GLU A 121 -2.34 1.72 4.38
C GLU A 121 -1.68 1.32 3.06
N LEU A 122 -1.34 2.28 2.18
CA LEU A 122 -0.67 1.97 0.92
C LEU A 122 0.67 1.25 1.15
N LYS A 123 1.35 1.55 2.24
CA LYS A 123 2.60 0.88 2.63
C LYS A 123 2.42 -0.61 2.92
N TYR A 124 1.24 -1.06 3.30
CA TYR A 124 0.92 -2.48 3.56
C TYR A 124 1.17 -3.38 2.35
N PHE A 125 1.02 -2.85 1.15
CA PHE A 125 1.17 -3.60 -0.10
C PHE A 125 2.63 -3.86 -0.50
N PHE A 126 3.58 -3.22 0.16
CA PHE A 126 5.00 -3.50 -0.02
C PHE A 126 5.43 -4.62 0.93
N SER A 127 5.93 -5.69 0.36
CA SER A 127 6.37 -6.87 1.11
C SER A 127 7.63 -7.44 0.51
N SER A 128 8.51 -7.94 1.38
CA SER A 128 9.74 -8.61 0.95
C SER A 128 9.44 -9.91 0.21
N HIS A 129 10.31 -10.24 -0.73
CA HIS A 129 10.31 -11.49 -1.45
C HIS A 129 10.76 -12.64 -0.55
N VAL A 130 10.13 -13.79 -0.71
CA VAL A 130 10.59 -15.08 -0.19
C VAL A 130 10.67 -16.03 -1.39
N GLY A 131 11.81 -16.65 -1.60
CA GLY A 131 12.04 -17.54 -2.72
C GLY A 131 11.07 -18.72 -2.75
N THR A 132 10.72 -19.19 -3.94
CA THR A 132 9.98 -20.42 -4.13
C THR A 132 10.84 -21.46 -4.84
N SER A 133 10.62 -22.73 -4.60
CA SER A 133 11.35 -23.85 -5.21
C SER A 133 11.17 -23.91 -6.74
N THR A 134 10.12 -23.25 -7.26
CA THR A 134 9.81 -23.18 -8.70
C THR A 134 10.41 -21.95 -9.39
N GLY A 135 11.30 -21.20 -8.69
CA GLY A 135 11.92 -19.97 -9.24
C GLY A 135 11.01 -18.73 -9.20
N GLY A 136 9.84 -18.82 -8.56
CA GLY A 136 8.95 -17.69 -8.31
C GLY A 136 9.26 -17.00 -6.97
N GLU A 137 8.44 -16.02 -6.63
CA GLU A 137 8.56 -15.25 -5.39
C GLU A 137 7.22 -15.21 -4.66
N ALA A 138 7.25 -15.47 -3.36
CA ALA A 138 6.09 -15.35 -2.50
C ALA A 138 6.19 -14.12 -1.59
N SER A 139 5.10 -13.44 -1.38
CA SER A 139 5.01 -12.32 -0.45
C SER A 139 5.06 -12.80 1.00
N SER A 140 5.87 -12.18 1.84
CA SER A 140 5.90 -12.48 3.27
C SER A 140 4.52 -12.29 3.94
N THR A 141 3.69 -11.40 3.43
CA THR A 141 2.31 -11.20 3.88
C THR A 141 1.40 -12.36 3.48
N ALA A 142 1.54 -12.88 2.24
CA ALA A 142 0.80 -14.05 1.78
C ALA A 142 1.14 -15.29 2.62
N ILE A 143 2.43 -15.48 2.93
CA ILE A 143 2.87 -16.60 3.78
C ILE A 143 2.27 -16.50 5.19
N ARG A 144 2.27 -15.32 5.81
CA ARG A 144 1.61 -15.11 7.10
C ARG A 144 0.12 -15.39 7.05
N ALA A 145 -0.57 -14.98 5.97
CA ALA A 145 -1.99 -15.25 5.78
C ALA A 145 -2.25 -16.77 5.67
N LYS A 146 -1.45 -17.50 4.91
CA LYS A 146 -1.52 -18.98 4.79
C LYS A 146 -1.28 -19.67 6.14
N ILE A 147 -0.24 -19.26 6.88
CA ILE A 147 0.04 -19.80 8.23
C ILE A 147 -1.16 -19.58 9.14
N LYS A 148 -1.72 -18.37 9.16
CA LYS A 148 -2.91 -18.05 9.97
C LYS A 148 -4.10 -18.93 9.61
N LYS A 149 -4.33 -19.18 8.33
CA LYS A 149 -5.41 -20.04 7.84
C LYS A 149 -5.20 -21.50 8.23
N MET A 150 -4.00 -22.04 7.98
CA MET A 150 -3.65 -23.43 8.37
C MET A 150 -3.87 -23.68 9.85
N ILE A 151 -3.51 -22.70 10.71
CA ILE A 151 -3.72 -22.80 12.15
C ILE A 151 -5.21 -22.66 12.52
N ALA A 152 -5.96 -21.83 11.82
CA ALA A 152 -7.41 -21.68 12.08
C ALA A 152 -8.21 -22.95 11.70
N GLU A 153 -7.71 -23.70 10.72
CA GLU A 153 -8.33 -24.94 10.22
C GLU A 153 -7.75 -26.22 10.89
N GLU A 154 -6.76 -26.09 11.81
CA GLU A 154 -6.11 -27.22 12.44
C GLU A 154 -7.01 -27.97 13.45
N ASN A 155 -6.66 -29.23 13.68
CA ASN A 155 -7.28 -30.00 14.77
C ASN A 155 -6.68 -29.58 16.13
N THR A 156 -7.49 -29.00 17.00
CA THR A 156 -7.08 -28.50 18.33
C THR A 156 -6.55 -29.58 19.26
N ARG A 157 -6.90 -30.86 19.04
CA ARG A 157 -6.33 -32.00 19.79
C ARG A 157 -4.94 -32.39 19.32
N LYS A 158 -4.62 -32.09 18.03
CA LYS A 158 -3.32 -32.36 17.41
C LYS A 158 -2.87 -31.16 16.57
N PRO A 159 -2.50 -30.04 17.22
CA PRO A 159 -2.12 -28.81 16.51
C PRO A 159 -0.89 -29.00 15.62
N LEU A 160 -0.85 -28.25 14.53
CA LEU A 160 0.27 -28.27 13.60
C LEU A 160 1.53 -27.66 14.25
N SER A 161 2.63 -28.39 14.23
CA SER A 161 3.93 -27.83 14.63
C SER A 161 4.48 -26.89 13.58
N ASP A 162 5.37 -25.95 13.97
CA ASP A 162 6.03 -25.06 13.02
C ASP A 162 6.79 -25.85 11.93
N ASN A 163 7.26 -27.06 12.24
CA ASN A 163 7.89 -27.93 11.25
C ASN A 163 6.87 -28.53 10.28
N ALA A 164 5.69 -28.96 10.78
CA ALA A 164 4.63 -29.47 9.92
C ALA A 164 4.12 -28.41 8.95
N ILE A 165 3.94 -27.17 9.44
CA ILE A 165 3.55 -26.02 8.60
C ILE A 165 4.63 -25.73 7.54
N ALA A 166 5.93 -25.78 7.89
CA ALA A 166 7.02 -25.59 6.94
C ALA A 166 6.99 -26.67 5.84
N VAL A 167 6.78 -27.95 6.19
CA VAL A 167 6.65 -29.04 5.21
C VAL A 167 5.46 -28.83 4.28
N MET A 168 4.31 -28.38 4.80
CA MET A 168 3.12 -28.09 3.98
C MET A 168 3.36 -26.93 3.01
N LEU A 169 3.99 -25.84 3.47
CA LEU A 169 4.33 -24.70 2.63
C LEU A 169 5.36 -25.07 1.54
N ASN A 170 6.35 -25.89 1.89
CA ASN A 170 7.33 -26.39 0.91
C ASN A 170 6.68 -27.32 -0.14
N ALA A 171 5.68 -28.11 0.24
CA ALA A 171 4.90 -28.90 -0.71
C ALA A 171 4.07 -28.02 -1.68
N GLU A 172 3.67 -26.82 -1.26
CA GLU A 172 3.05 -25.81 -2.11
C GLU A 172 4.08 -24.99 -2.94
N GLY A 173 5.35 -25.33 -2.85
CA GLY A 173 6.44 -24.68 -3.58
C GLY A 173 7.02 -23.44 -2.90
N ILE A 174 6.62 -23.12 -1.67
CA ILE A 174 7.12 -21.97 -0.91
C ILE A 174 8.26 -22.45 0.00
N ASP A 175 9.50 -22.08 -0.32
CA ASP A 175 10.69 -22.49 0.41
C ASP A 175 10.84 -21.69 1.72
N VAL A 176 10.37 -22.25 2.82
CA VAL A 176 10.45 -21.63 4.14
C VAL A 176 10.99 -22.61 5.18
N ALA A 177 11.98 -22.15 5.93
CA ALA A 177 12.51 -22.91 7.06
C ALA A 177 11.57 -22.84 8.27
N ARG A 178 11.61 -23.88 9.13
CA ARG A 178 10.87 -23.91 10.41
C ARG A 178 11.04 -22.64 11.24
N ARG A 179 12.26 -22.09 11.32
CA ARG A 179 12.53 -20.86 12.09
C ARG A 179 11.78 -19.65 11.53
N THR A 180 11.63 -19.56 10.22
CA THR A 180 10.87 -18.50 9.55
C THR A 180 9.37 -18.63 9.84
N VAL A 181 8.85 -19.87 9.84
CA VAL A 181 7.46 -20.15 10.23
C VAL A 181 7.20 -19.71 11.67
N ALA A 182 8.08 -20.08 12.60
CA ALA A 182 7.99 -19.67 14.01
C ALA A 182 7.96 -18.15 14.15
N LYS A 183 8.89 -17.43 13.49
CA LYS A 183 8.93 -15.96 13.48
C LYS A 183 7.64 -15.34 12.93
N TYR A 184 7.08 -15.90 11.86
CA TYR A 184 5.82 -15.39 11.30
C TYR A 184 4.63 -15.68 12.22
N ARG A 185 4.54 -16.85 12.82
CA ARG A 185 3.50 -17.20 13.81
C ARG A 185 3.56 -16.26 15.02
N GLU A 186 4.74 -16.02 15.57
CA GLU A 186 4.94 -15.08 16.69
C GLU A 186 4.55 -13.66 16.33
N SER A 187 4.88 -13.20 15.12
CA SER A 187 4.46 -11.88 14.63
C SER A 187 2.93 -11.73 14.49
N LEU A 188 2.21 -12.84 14.40
CA LEU A 188 0.76 -12.91 14.39
C LEU A 188 0.17 -13.08 15.80
N HIS A 189 1.00 -13.08 16.86
CA HIS A 189 0.61 -13.35 18.25
C HIS A 189 -0.10 -14.71 18.43
N ILE A 190 0.27 -15.71 17.64
CA ILE A 190 -0.28 -17.05 17.74
C ILE A 190 0.67 -17.90 18.63
N PRO A 191 0.16 -18.55 19.70
CA PRO A 191 0.98 -19.36 20.59
C PRO A 191 1.52 -20.63 19.92
N SER A 192 2.49 -21.30 20.55
CA SER A 192 3.11 -22.54 20.06
C SER A 192 2.10 -23.70 19.98
N SER A 193 2.43 -24.74 19.20
CA SER A 193 1.54 -25.91 19.07
C SER A 193 1.26 -26.61 20.40
N SER A 194 2.22 -26.60 21.34
CA SER A 194 2.03 -27.15 22.68
C SER A 194 1.02 -26.37 23.51
N GLU A 195 1.01 -25.03 23.38
CA GLU A 195 0.09 -24.14 24.09
C GLU A 195 -1.30 -24.12 23.46
N ARG A 196 -1.40 -24.37 22.15
CA ARG A 196 -2.69 -24.46 21.44
C ARG A 196 -3.40 -25.79 21.62
N LYS A 197 -2.71 -26.81 22.18
CA LYS A 197 -3.27 -28.15 22.34
C LYS A 197 -4.36 -28.16 23.42
N VAL A 198 -5.55 -28.58 23.05
CA VAL A 198 -6.68 -28.82 23.99
C VAL A 198 -6.62 -30.26 24.48
N LEU A 199 -6.59 -30.46 25.80
CA LEU A 199 -6.45 -31.75 26.49
C LEU A 199 -7.80 -32.38 26.92
N ILE A 200 -8.91 -32.01 26.28
CA ILE A 200 -10.23 -32.53 26.62
C ILE A 200 -10.66 -33.62 25.65
#